data_e5734d7c262be92aea85b3480f1aa00d
#
_entry.id   e5734d7c262be92aea85b3480f1aa00d
#
_cell.length_a   1.000
_cell.length_b   1.000
_cell.length_c   1.000
_cell.angle_alpha   90.00
_cell.angle_beta   90.00
_cell.angle_gamma   90.00
#
_symmetry.space_group_name_H-M   'P 1'
#
loop_
_entity.id
_entity.type
_entity.pdbx_description
1 polymer ?
#
loop_
_entity_poly.entity_id
_entity_poly.type
_entity_poly.pdbx_seq_one_letter_code
_entity_poly.pdbx_strand_id
1 'polypeptide(L)'
;MTVATTDPGKKAMYQFSYAEVLDETPKGARERERQAIDRSIELLQQADKAGARSREAIEAVLFVRRLWGYLIEDLAKPENDLPQSLRAELISIGLWIMREAEQIRLETSTNFKGLIEVSTAIRDGLQ
;
A
#
# COMPACT_ATOMS: atom_id res chain seq x y z
N MET A 1 5.29 -7.91 -22.56
CA MET A 1 5.54 -7.87 -22.70
C MET A 1 6.09 -7.87 -22.84
N THR A 2 5.36 -7.86 -22.61
CA THR A 2 5.57 -7.84 -22.85
C THR A 2 5.99 -7.64 -23.12
N VAL A 3 5.45 -7.63 -23.41
CA VAL A 3 5.61 -7.36 -23.69
C VAL A 3 6.10 -7.20 -23.88
N ALA A 4 5.78 -7.40 -24.25
CA ALA A 4 6.09 -7.04 -24.43
C ALA A 4 6.58 -6.87 -24.62
N THR A 5 6.43 -7.08 -24.44
CA THR A 5 6.81 -6.83 -24.53
C THR A 5 7.41 -6.65 -24.71
N THR A 6 7.11 -6.88 -24.99
CA THR A 6 7.52 -6.58 -25.03
C THR A 6 8.17 -6.36 -24.94
N ASP A 7 7.78 -6.48 -25.12
CA ASP A 7 8.34 -6.04 -24.90
C ASP A 7 8.82 -6.23 -24.54
N PRO A 8 8.82 -6.80 -24.34
CA PRO A 8 9.05 -6.86 -23.94
C PRO A 8 9.39 -6.65 -23.62
N GLY A 9 9.26 -7.10 -23.39
CA GLY A 9 9.24 -6.72 -23.10
C GLY A 9 9.33 -6.62 -23.12
N LYS A 10 8.59 -6.48 -23.07
CA LYS A 10 8.36 -6.27 -23.04
C LYS A 10 8.31 -6.80 -22.92
N LYS A 11 7.98 -7.27 -23.03
CA LYS A 11 7.65 -7.73 -22.91
C LYS A 11 7.97 -8.08 -22.14
N ALA A 12 8.16 -8.84 -21.87
CA ALA A 12 8.18 -9.11 -21.16
C ALA A 12 8.45 -8.74 -20.45
N MET A 13 8.38 -8.60 -20.31
CA MET A 13 8.28 -8.17 -19.81
C MET A 13 7.77 -8.21 -19.76
N TYR A 14 7.35 -8.71 -19.62
CA TYR A 14 6.49 -8.93 -19.64
C TYR A 14 6.01 -10.09 -19.69
N GLN A 15 6.11 -11.02 -19.56
CA GLN A 15 5.48 -11.98 -19.58
C GLN A 15 5.23 -12.66 -18.46
N PHE A 16 5.92 -12.90 -17.79
CA PHE A 16 5.96 -13.24 -16.66
C PHE A 16 5.03 -13.13 -15.89
N SER A 17 5.09 -12.59 -15.58
CA SER A 17 4.19 -12.17 -14.76
C SER A 17 3.05 -11.58 -15.44
N TYR A 18 2.86 -11.94 -16.63
CA TYR A 18 1.68 -11.57 -17.34
C TYR A 18 0.44 -12.04 -16.68
N ALA A 19 0.43 -13.30 -16.20
CA ALA A 19 -0.74 -13.83 -15.53
C ALA A 19 -1.09 -13.00 -14.31
N GLU A 20 -0.09 -12.56 -13.57
CA GLU A 20 -0.31 -11.72 -12.41
C GLU A 20 -0.83 -10.35 -12.79
N VAL A 21 -0.24 -9.79 -13.83
CA VAL A 21 -0.66 -8.47 -14.28
C VAL A 21 -2.10 -8.49 -14.73
N LEU A 22 -2.53 -9.58 -15.32
CA LEU A 22 -3.87 -9.70 -15.86
C LEU A 22 -4.87 -10.31 -14.88
N ASP A 23 -4.40 -10.70 -13.69
CA ASP A 23 -5.27 -11.26 -12.69
C ASP A 23 -6.06 -10.14 -12.03
N GLU A 24 -7.28 -9.94 -12.50
CA GLU A 24 -8.14 -8.89 -11.98
C GLU A 24 -9.29 -9.44 -11.16
N THR A 25 -9.15 -10.71 -10.73
CA THR A 25 -10.15 -11.28 -9.83
C THR A 25 -10.11 -10.57 -8.49
N PRO A 26 -11.23 -10.54 -7.76
CA PRO A 26 -11.21 -9.95 -6.42
C PRO A 26 -10.17 -10.58 -5.50
N LYS A 27 -9.99 -11.90 -5.61
CA LYS A 27 -9.00 -12.58 -4.78
C LYS A 27 -7.59 -12.14 -5.12
N GLY A 28 -7.27 -12.02 -6.42
CA GLY A 28 -5.95 -11.54 -6.84
C GLY A 28 -5.70 -10.12 -6.40
N ALA A 29 -6.73 -9.28 -6.49
CA ALA A 29 -6.61 -7.89 -6.04
C ALA A 29 -6.33 -7.83 -4.55
N ARG A 30 -7.02 -8.65 -3.74
CA ARG A 30 -6.79 -8.67 -2.29
C ARG A 30 -5.37 -9.10 -1.97
N GLU A 31 -4.87 -10.10 -2.69
CA GLU A 31 -3.51 -10.57 -2.43
C GLU A 31 -2.49 -9.50 -2.76
N ARG A 32 -2.67 -8.78 -3.87
CA ARG A 32 -1.75 -7.71 -4.22
C ARG A 32 -1.78 -6.58 -3.20
N GLU A 33 -2.98 -6.25 -2.72
CA GLU A 33 -3.11 -5.21 -1.71
C GLU A 33 -2.45 -5.62 -0.40
N ARG A 34 -2.64 -6.89 -0.01
CA ARG A 34 -2.03 -7.41 1.19
C ARG A 34 -0.51 -7.35 1.10
N GLN A 35 0.04 -7.73 -0.06
CA GLN A 35 1.48 -7.68 -0.27
C GLN A 35 2.01 -6.25 -0.22
N ALA A 36 1.28 -5.30 -0.78
CA ALA A 36 1.69 -3.91 -0.75
C ALA A 36 1.66 -3.35 0.68
N ILE A 37 0.65 -3.70 1.44
CA ILE A 37 0.58 -3.29 2.84
C ILE A 37 1.71 -3.92 3.63
N ASP A 38 2.01 -5.19 3.36
CA ASP A 38 3.12 -5.87 4.01
C ASP A 38 4.45 -5.16 3.71
N ARG A 39 4.64 -4.72 2.47
CA ARG A 39 5.83 -3.96 2.11
C ARG A 39 5.90 -2.64 2.87
N SER A 40 4.75 -1.97 3.04
CA SER A 40 4.74 -0.71 3.79
C SER A 40 5.14 -0.95 5.25
N ILE A 41 4.73 -2.08 5.83
CA ILE A 41 5.12 -2.43 7.20
C ILE A 41 6.63 -2.59 7.30
N GLU A 42 7.24 -3.30 6.34
CA GLU A 42 8.69 -3.48 6.33
C GLU A 42 9.42 -2.14 6.29
N LEU A 43 8.96 -1.25 5.40
CA LEU A 43 9.60 0.06 5.27
C LEU A 43 9.44 0.90 6.53
N LEU A 44 8.27 0.83 7.16
CA LEU A 44 8.04 1.55 8.40
C LEU A 44 8.90 1.01 9.53
N GLN A 45 9.10 -0.31 9.59
CA GLN A 45 9.96 -0.91 10.59
C GLN A 45 11.41 -0.45 10.41
N GLN A 46 11.88 -0.40 9.17
CA GLN A 46 13.22 0.11 8.90
C GLN A 46 13.34 1.59 9.29
N ALA A 47 12.31 2.36 8.99
CA ALA A 47 12.30 3.78 9.33
C ALA A 47 12.31 4.00 10.84
N ASP A 48 11.57 3.18 11.58
CA ASP A 48 11.52 3.28 13.03
C ASP A 48 12.90 3.07 13.65
N LYS A 49 13.67 2.12 13.09
CA LYS A 49 15.02 1.85 13.56
C LYS A 49 15.99 2.97 13.19
N ALA A 50 15.84 3.51 11.98
CA ALA A 50 16.78 4.49 11.46
C ALA A 50 16.53 5.92 11.97
N GLY A 51 15.27 6.21 12.35
CA GLY A 51 14.92 7.51 12.88
C GLY A 51 14.15 8.36 11.88
N ALA A 52 13.46 9.37 12.41
CA ALA A 52 12.50 10.15 11.62
C ALA A 52 13.15 11.00 10.52
N ARG A 53 14.46 11.26 10.65
CA ARG A 53 15.15 12.08 9.66
C ARG A 53 15.98 11.27 8.67
N SER A 54 15.84 9.96 8.71
CA SER A 54 16.64 9.07 7.88
C SER A 54 16.06 8.99 6.47
N ARG A 55 16.88 8.47 5.56
CA ARG A 55 16.41 8.17 4.21
C ARG A 55 15.31 7.12 4.26
N GLU A 56 15.44 6.16 5.18
CA GLU A 56 14.44 5.13 5.37
C GLU A 56 13.08 5.72 5.72
N ALA A 57 13.06 6.76 6.54
CA ALA A 57 11.81 7.41 6.89
C ALA A 57 11.19 8.10 5.69
N ILE A 58 12.01 8.75 4.87
CA ILE A 58 11.51 9.41 3.66
C ILE A 58 10.90 8.38 2.71
N GLU A 59 11.60 7.27 2.52
CA GLU A 59 11.11 6.20 1.64
C GLU A 59 9.80 5.61 2.15
N ALA A 60 9.73 5.36 3.45
CA ALA A 60 8.53 4.78 4.04
C ALA A 60 7.34 5.71 3.90
N VAL A 61 7.52 6.99 4.19
CA VAL A 61 6.44 7.96 4.09
C VAL A 61 5.95 8.08 2.64
N LEU A 62 6.87 8.13 1.70
CA LEU A 62 6.50 8.20 0.28
C LEU A 62 5.70 6.97 -0.14
N PHE A 63 6.16 5.79 0.25
CA PHE A 63 5.48 4.56 -0.12
C PHE A 63 4.08 4.52 0.48
N VAL A 64 3.96 4.83 1.77
CA VAL A 64 2.69 4.80 2.49
C VAL A 64 1.69 5.76 1.84
N ARG A 65 2.15 6.96 1.49
CA ARG A 65 1.25 7.95 0.88
C ARG A 65 0.77 7.52 -0.49
N ARG A 66 1.66 6.94 -1.29
CA ARG A 66 1.26 6.45 -2.61
C ARG A 66 0.29 5.29 -2.50
N LEU A 67 0.62 4.35 -1.62
CA LEU A 67 -0.21 3.17 -1.43
C LEU A 67 -1.62 3.55 -0.97
N TRP A 68 -1.72 4.37 0.07
CA TRP A 68 -3.03 4.71 0.60
C TRP A 68 -3.79 5.67 -0.28
N GLY A 69 -3.09 6.52 -1.04
CA GLY A 69 -3.76 7.32 -2.05
C GLY A 69 -4.48 6.44 -3.07
N TYR A 70 -3.79 5.41 -3.54
CA TYR A 70 -4.37 4.45 -4.46
C TYR A 70 -5.51 3.66 -3.81
N LEU A 71 -5.30 3.14 -2.60
CA LEU A 71 -6.29 2.32 -1.93
C LEU A 71 -7.58 3.10 -1.65
N ILE A 72 -7.45 4.34 -1.20
CA ILE A 72 -8.62 5.15 -0.90
C ILE A 72 -9.42 5.41 -2.19
N GLU A 73 -8.71 5.71 -3.27
CA GLU A 73 -9.35 5.92 -4.55
C GLU A 73 -10.12 4.68 -5.02
N ASP A 74 -9.48 3.52 -4.88
CA ASP A 74 -10.11 2.27 -5.29
C ASP A 74 -11.30 1.92 -4.39
N LEU A 75 -11.17 2.13 -3.09
CA LEU A 75 -12.24 1.86 -2.14
C LEU A 75 -13.46 2.74 -2.39
N ALA A 76 -13.26 3.92 -2.96
CA ALA A 76 -14.36 4.83 -3.23
C ALA A 76 -15.14 4.49 -4.50
N LYS A 77 -14.60 3.62 -5.34
CA LYS A 77 -15.26 3.28 -6.60
C LYS A 77 -16.50 2.42 -6.37
N PRO A 78 -17.59 2.67 -7.10
CA PRO A 78 -18.81 1.87 -6.94
C PRO A 78 -18.60 0.39 -7.22
N GLU A 79 -17.66 0.05 -8.11
CA GLU A 79 -17.41 -1.33 -8.51
C GLU A 79 -16.50 -2.10 -7.56
N ASN A 80 -16.02 -1.45 -6.49
CA ASN A 80 -15.23 -2.15 -5.49
C ASN A 80 -16.09 -3.23 -4.82
N ASP A 81 -15.51 -4.42 -4.64
CA ASP A 81 -16.27 -5.60 -4.23
C ASP A 81 -16.47 -5.74 -2.74
N LEU A 82 -15.88 -4.87 -1.93
CA LEU A 82 -16.04 -4.93 -0.48
C LEU A 82 -17.37 -4.32 -0.05
N PRO A 83 -17.93 -4.80 1.08
CA PRO A 83 -19.15 -4.18 1.61
C PRO A 83 -18.96 -2.71 1.90
N GLN A 84 -20.01 -1.93 1.70
CA GLN A 84 -19.94 -0.48 1.82
C GLN A 84 -19.45 -0.03 3.20
N SER A 85 -19.92 -0.68 4.27
CA SER A 85 -19.51 -0.29 5.62
C SER A 85 -18.02 -0.53 5.84
N LEU A 86 -17.49 -1.64 5.31
CA LEU A 86 -16.07 -1.94 5.43
C LEU A 86 -15.24 -0.95 4.61
N ARG A 87 -15.71 -0.60 3.41
CA ARG A 87 -15.01 0.38 2.59
C ARG A 87 -14.91 1.72 3.31
N ALA A 88 -16.01 2.14 3.93
CA ALA A 88 -16.04 3.41 4.66
C ALA A 88 -15.04 3.39 5.82
N GLU A 89 -14.99 2.27 6.55
CA GLU A 89 -14.04 2.13 7.65
C GLU A 89 -12.59 2.19 7.16
N LEU A 90 -12.30 1.47 6.09
CA LEU A 90 -10.94 1.44 5.55
C LEU A 90 -10.52 2.80 5.02
N ILE A 91 -11.44 3.54 4.40
CA ILE A 91 -11.14 4.89 3.96
C ILE A 91 -10.80 5.79 5.15
N SER A 92 -11.59 5.70 6.23
CA SER A 92 -11.32 6.50 7.42
C SER A 92 -9.95 6.18 8.01
N ILE A 93 -9.62 4.89 8.10
CA ILE A 93 -8.31 4.47 8.61
C ILE A 93 -7.22 4.97 7.68
N GLY A 94 -7.42 4.86 6.38
CA GLY A 94 -6.44 5.32 5.41
C GLY A 94 -6.17 6.81 5.51
N LEU A 95 -7.22 7.59 5.73
CA LEU A 95 -7.05 9.03 5.92
C LEU A 95 -6.24 9.33 7.17
N TRP A 96 -6.46 8.57 8.24
CA TRP A 96 -5.65 8.71 9.45
C TRP A 96 -4.19 8.36 9.17
N ILE A 97 -3.95 7.26 8.44
CA ILE A 97 -2.60 6.85 8.09
C ILE A 97 -1.90 7.94 7.30
N MET A 98 -2.60 8.55 6.33
CA MET A 98 -2.01 9.60 5.53
C MET A 98 -1.69 10.84 6.35
N ARG A 99 -2.55 11.18 7.31
CA ARG A 99 -2.28 12.31 8.20
C ARG A 99 -1.07 12.04 9.08
N GLU A 100 -0.96 10.83 9.64
CA GLU A 100 0.21 10.49 10.46
C GLU A 100 1.49 10.52 9.65
N ALA A 101 1.43 9.97 8.43
CA ALA A 101 2.61 10.01 7.55
C ALA A 101 3.02 11.44 7.25
N GLU A 102 2.05 12.32 7.06
CA GLU A 102 2.34 13.73 6.82
C GLU A 102 2.95 14.39 8.04
N GLN A 103 2.47 14.05 9.24
CA GLN A 103 3.05 14.59 10.47
C GLN A 103 4.50 14.13 10.64
N ILE A 104 4.81 12.89 10.25
CA ILE A 104 6.18 12.42 10.29
C ILE A 104 7.02 13.19 9.28
N ARG A 105 6.49 13.42 8.08
CA ARG A 105 7.21 14.18 7.06
C ARG A 105 7.53 15.61 7.54
N LEU A 106 6.60 16.20 8.26
CA LEU A 106 6.77 17.56 8.80
C LEU A 106 7.53 17.58 10.11
N GLU A 107 7.98 16.42 10.57
CA GLU A 107 8.78 16.28 11.80
C GLU A 107 8.01 16.68 13.06
N THR A 108 6.68 16.54 13.02
CA THR A 108 5.84 16.77 14.19
C THR A 108 5.38 15.49 14.84
N SER A 109 5.82 14.34 14.31
CA SER A 109 5.50 13.03 14.87
C SER A 109 6.61 12.05 14.57
N THR A 110 6.77 11.06 15.44
CA THR A 110 7.64 9.91 15.19
C THR A 110 6.87 8.62 15.39
N ASN A 111 5.56 8.66 15.15
CA ASN A 111 4.66 7.55 15.47
C ASN A 111 4.70 6.44 14.42
N PHE A 112 5.90 5.93 14.12
CA PHE A 112 6.02 4.78 13.22
C PHE A 112 5.32 3.55 13.79
N LYS A 113 5.39 3.37 15.11
CA LYS A 113 4.79 2.20 15.74
C LYS A 113 3.28 2.16 15.57
N GLY A 114 2.63 3.30 15.66
CA GLY A 114 1.18 3.36 15.43
C GLY A 114 0.82 3.00 14.00
N LEU A 115 1.59 3.50 13.04
CA LEU A 115 1.37 3.17 11.65
C LEU A 115 1.59 1.67 11.38
N ILE A 116 2.63 1.10 11.99
CA ILE A 116 2.91 -0.33 11.87
C ILE A 116 1.77 -1.15 12.44
N GLU A 117 1.29 -0.78 13.62
CA GLU A 117 0.23 -1.49 14.32
C GLU A 117 -1.05 -1.53 13.50
N VAL A 118 -1.47 -0.37 13.01
CA VAL A 118 -2.69 -0.27 12.23
C VAL A 118 -2.54 -1.02 10.90
N SER A 119 -1.41 -0.85 10.25
CA SER A 119 -1.16 -1.52 8.97
C SER A 119 -1.15 -3.04 9.14
N THR A 120 -0.58 -3.53 10.23
CA THR A 120 -0.54 -4.96 10.52
C THR A 120 -1.95 -5.50 10.71
N ALA A 121 -2.79 -4.77 11.43
CA ALA A 121 -4.17 -5.19 11.66
C ALA A 121 -4.93 -5.28 10.34
N ILE A 122 -4.72 -4.31 9.45
CA ILE A 122 -5.38 -4.32 8.15
C ILE A 122 -4.89 -5.50 7.32
N ARG A 123 -3.57 -5.70 7.25
CA ARG A 123 -3.00 -6.80 6.49
C ARG A 123 -3.58 -8.14 6.93
N ASP A 124 -3.68 -8.34 8.24
CA ASP A 124 -4.17 -9.60 8.77
C ASP A 124 -5.65 -9.80 8.48
N GLY A 125 -6.40 -8.72 8.27
CA GLY A 125 -7.80 -8.81 7.92
C GLY A 125 -8.07 -9.02 6.44
N LEU A 126 -7.05 -8.87 5.58
CA LEU A 126 -7.21 -9.04 4.14
C LEU A 126 -6.87 -10.47 3.73
N GLN A 127 -7.80 -11.37 3.91
CA GLN A 127 -7.57 -12.79 3.59
C GLN A 127 -8.57 -13.35 2.61
#